data_a67183851e4a80f745b92326dd2e71a7
#
_entry.id   a67183851e4a80f745b92326dd2e71a7
#
_cell.length_a   1.000
_cell.length_b   1.000
_cell.length_c   1.000
_cell.angle_alpha   90.00
_cell.angle_beta   90.00
_cell.angle_gamma   90.00
#
_symmetry.space_group_name_H-M   'P 1'
#
loop_
_entity.id
_entity.type
_entity.pdbx_description
1 polymer ?
#
loop_
_entity_poly.entity_id
_entity_poly.type
_entity_poly.pdbx_seq_one_letter_code
_entity_poly.pdbx_strand_id
1 'polypeptide(L)'
;MTLTVVTDENIAKRTYWIDEISRLSGNFGIDSDRVEQEIAQEIRDAGIAPLLGHLRLCGAIPESYGHDSSEEKLYSKYTDVVIHEAYTAMGFTSLVLRERADVADVECVTDDYSFVADAKAFRLSRTAKNQKDFKVQAMDNWKHGKPFAMVVCPVYQLPSRTSQIYQQAAARSVCISTYTHLTVLVRYAEHAGQAAAIELVHEVFKSVAAMNPSKDAATYWQIVNRTFIAADDSIGDIWREEKIASVESIGLARQAALRFLAVERERIMRLTREEAIQEVIKWRKIETRIRAVQSVTDNGLLEAA
;
A
#
# COMPACT_ATOMS: atom_id res chain seq x y z
N MET A 1 -5.77 -3.86 -31.96
CA MET A 1 -5.46 -2.80 -30.97
C MET A 1 -5.36 -3.49 -29.61
N THR A 2 -4.26 -3.33 -28.92
CA THR A 2 -4.13 -3.83 -27.54
C THR A 2 -4.99 -2.91 -26.67
N LEU A 3 -5.91 -3.46 -25.88
CA LEU A 3 -6.72 -2.69 -24.95
C LEU A 3 -5.78 -2.05 -23.90
N THR A 4 -5.78 -0.72 -23.79
CA THR A 4 -5.06 0.02 -22.77
C THR A 4 -6.08 0.49 -21.73
N VAL A 5 -5.84 0.14 -20.47
CA VAL A 5 -6.75 0.42 -19.34
C VAL A 5 -6.23 1.56 -18.48
N VAL A 6 -4.92 1.65 -18.30
CA VAL A 6 -4.28 2.79 -17.60
C VAL A 6 -4.13 3.94 -18.58
N THR A 7 -4.89 5.02 -18.38
CA THR A 7 -4.95 6.17 -19.29
C THR A 7 -3.78 7.14 -19.06
N ASP A 8 -3.51 7.99 -20.05
CA ASP A 8 -2.53 9.08 -19.91
C ASP A 8 -2.90 10.04 -18.78
N GLU A 9 -4.19 10.22 -18.51
CA GLU A 9 -4.69 11.02 -17.39
C GLU A 9 -4.29 10.37 -16.05
N ASN A 10 -4.44 9.04 -15.89
CA ASN A 10 -3.99 8.34 -14.69
C ASN A 10 -2.48 8.51 -14.48
N ILE A 11 -1.69 8.47 -15.55
CA ILE A 11 -0.22 8.65 -15.50
C ILE A 11 0.13 10.09 -15.10
N ALA A 12 -0.53 11.09 -15.71
CA ALA A 12 -0.34 12.49 -15.38
C ALA A 12 -0.71 12.78 -13.93
N LYS A 13 -1.84 12.24 -13.44
CA LYS A 13 -2.29 12.38 -12.07
C LYS A 13 -1.32 11.73 -11.08
N ARG A 14 -0.80 10.54 -11.37
CA ARG A 14 0.25 9.92 -10.57
C ARG A 14 1.49 10.83 -10.49
N THR A 15 1.92 11.42 -11.60
CA THR A 15 3.06 12.32 -11.62
C THR A 15 2.81 13.55 -10.75
N TYR A 16 1.64 14.15 -10.87
CA TYR A 16 1.19 15.26 -10.02
C TYR A 16 1.31 14.90 -8.52
N TRP A 17 0.77 13.75 -8.09
CA TRP A 17 0.80 13.34 -6.70
C TRP A 17 2.23 13.02 -6.19
N ILE A 18 3.09 12.47 -7.04
CA ILE A 18 4.52 12.29 -6.71
C ILE A 18 5.18 13.64 -6.43
N ASP A 19 4.92 14.64 -7.27
CA ASP A 19 5.47 15.98 -7.11
C ASP A 19 4.88 16.69 -5.88
N GLU A 20 3.57 16.59 -5.64
CA GLU A 20 2.90 17.18 -4.47
C GLU A 20 3.38 16.59 -3.14
N ILE A 21 3.56 15.27 -3.06
CA ILE A 21 4.13 14.61 -1.88
C ILE A 21 5.57 15.07 -1.62
N SER A 22 6.31 15.47 -2.65
CA SER A 22 7.67 16.03 -2.50
C SER A 22 7.69 17.46 -1.96
N ARG A 23 6.56 18.19 -2.01
CA ARG A 23 6.44 19.58 -1.52
C ARG A 23 6.08 19.62 -0.05
N LEU A 24 7.04 19.26 0.81
CA LEU A 24 6.85 19.21 2.26
C LEU A 24 6.82 20.61 2.86
N SER A 25 5.84 20.86 3.74
CA SER A 25 5.76 22.10 4.53
C SER A 25 6.74 22.16 5.71
N GLY A 26 7.34 21.02 6.05
CA GLY A 26 8.12 20.81 7.27
C GLY A 26 7.29 20.37 8.48
N ASN A 27 5.96 20.32 8.36
CA ASN A 27 5.05 19.79 9.36
C ASN A 27 4.29 18.60 8.80
N PHE A 28 4.66 17.40 9.21
CA PHE A 28 4.11 16.15 8.70
C PHE A 28 2.59 16.03 8.91
N GLY A 29 2.05 16.56 10.02
CA GLY A 29 0.61 16.54 10.28
C GLY A 29 -0.17 17.36 9.26
N ILE A 30 0.30 18.58 8.97
CA ILE A 30 -0.29 19.47 7.97
C ILE A 30 -0.22 18.82 6.58
N ASP A 31 0.93 18.24 6.23
CA ASP A 31 1.11 17.59 4.93
C ASP A 31 0.19 16.37 4.78
N SER A 32 0.02 15.58 5.85
CA SER A 32 -0.90 14.44 5.86
C SER A 32 -2.36 14.85 5.71
N ASP A 33 -2.79 15.87 6.46
CA ASP A 33 -4.16 16.41 6.36
C ASP A 33 -4.44 16.99 4.96
N ARG A 34 -3.47 17.67 4.37
CA ARG A 34 -3.55 18.18 2.99
C ARG A 34 -3.77 17.06 1.97
N VAL A 35 -2.95 16.01 2.03
CA VAL A 35 -3.07 14.85 1.13
C VAL A 35 -4.45 14.21 1.27
N GLU A 36 -4.94 14.00 2.49
CA GLU A 36 -6.26 13.43 2.75
C GLU A 36 -7.37 14.29 2.15
N GLN A 37 -7.35 15.60 2.40
CA GLN A 37 -8.36 16.53 1.91
C GLN A 37 -8.37 16.65 0.39
N GLU A 38 -7.20 16.75 -0.26
CA GLU A 38 -7.10 16.91 -1.70
C GLU A 38 -7.55 15.67 -2.45
N ILE A 39 -7.20 14.45 -1.98
CA ILE A 39 -7.67 13.19 -2.59
C ILE A 39 -9.19 13.07 -2.44
N ALA A 40 -9.71 13.29 -1.22
CA ALA A 40 -11.15 13.22 -0.97
C ALA A 40 -11.91 14.26 -1.83
N GLN A 41 -11.35 15.46 -2.02
CA GLN A 41 -11.94 16.48 -2.87
C GLN A 41 -11.90 16.07 -4.35
N GLU A 42 -10.78 15.54 -4.82
CA GLU A 42 -10.65 15.04 -6.19
C GLU A 42 -11.71 13.97 -6.52
N ILE A 43 -11.93 13.03 -5.60
CA ILE A 43 -12.90 11.95 -5.79
C ILE A 43 -14.33 12.50 -5.74
N ARG A 44 -14.63 13.46 -4.84
CA ARG A 44 -15.94 14.10 -4.81
C ARG A 44 -16.26 14.86 -6.09
N ASP A 45 -15.29 15.55 -6.66
CA ASP A 45 -15.50 16.41 -7.85
C ASP A 45 -15.58 15.61 -9.15
N ALA A 46 -14.81 14.54 -9.30
CA ALA A 46 -14.68 13.77 -10.54
C ALA A 46 -15.24 12.33 -10.46
N GLY A 47 -15.81 11.94 -9.31
CA GLY A 47 -16.36 10.61 -9.10
C GLY A 47 -15.29 9.53 -8.94
N ILE A 48 -15.64 8.29 -9.28
CA ILE A 48 -14.83 7.11 -9.01
C ILE A 48 -13.59 6.99 -9.93
N ALA A 49 -13.58 7.63 -11.09
CA ALA A 49 -12.53 7.47 -12.09
C ALA A 49 -11.13 7.82 -11.56
N PRO A 50 -10.90 8.92 -10.82
CA PRO A 50 -9.63 9.20 -10.18
C PRO A 50 -9.23 8.11 -9.18
N LEU A 51 -10.17 7.62 -8.36
CA LEU A 51 -9.90 6.56 -7.38
C LEU A 51 -9.38 5.28 -8.05
N LEU A 52 -9.97 4.87 -9.18
CA LEU A 52 -9.47 3.72 -9.95
C LEU A 52 -8.04 3.96 -10.45
N GLY A 53 -7.73 5.18 -10.89
CA GLY A 53 -6.37 5.58 -11.28
C GLY A 53 -5.37 5.47 -10.12
N HIS A 54 -5.75 5.98 -8.93
CA HIS A 54 -4.94 5.85 -7.72
C HIS A 54 -4.70 4.38 -7.35
N LEU A 55 -5.74 3.57 -7.25
CA LEU A 55 -5.63 2.14 -6.89
C LEU A 55 -4.72 1.36 -7.86
N ARG A 56 -4.80 1.65 -9.16
CA ARG A 56 -3.95 1.00 -10.17
C ARG A 56 -2.47 1.35 -10.03
N LEU A 57 -2.14 2.56 -9.52
CA LEU A 57 -0.78 3.10 -9.59
C LEU A 57 -0.11 3.35 -8.24
N CYS A 58 -0.84 3.34 -7.10
CA CYS A 58 -0.31 3.72 -5.79
C CYS A 58 0.66 2.70 -5.16
N GLY A 59 0.65 1.45 -5.61
CA GLY A 59 1.44 0.39 -4.97
C GLY A 59 2.97 0.57 -5.07
N ALA A 60 3.46 1.43 -5.99
CA ALA A 60 4.88 1.63 -6.23
C ALA A 60 5.36 2.98 -5.67
N ILE A 61 6.10 2.93 -4.56
CA ILE A 61 6.81 4.11 -4.04
C ILE A 61 7.87 4.54 -5.05
N PRO A 62 7.96 5.85 -5.38
CA PRO A 62 9.01 6.37 -6.26
C PRO A 62 10.42 6.07 -5.73
N GLU A 63 11.31 5.65 -6.62
CA GLU A 63 12.73 5.45 -6.26
C GLU A 63 13.44 6.77 -5.90
N SER A 64 12.88 7.91 -6.32
CA SER A 64 13.40 9.25 -6.02
C SER A 64 13.27 9.65 -4.55
N TYR A 65 12.35 9.06 -3.80
CA TYR A 65 12.20 9.36 -2.39
C TYR A 65 13.35 8.74 -1.58
N GLY A 66 13.84 9.43 -0.57
CA GLY A 66 14.86 8.87 0.34
C GLY A 66 14.31 7.71 1.17
N HIS A 67 15.16 6.76 1.56
CA HIS A 67 14.74 5.71 2.49
C HIS A 67 14.48 6.31 3.88
N ASP A 68 13.33 5.96 4.49
CA ASP A 68 12.81 6.53 5.75
C ASP A 68 12.62 8.06 5.73
N SER A 69 12.52 8.64 4.53
CA SER A 69 12.28 10.07 4.36
C SER A 69 10.85 10.47 4.71
N SER A 70 10.62 11.78 4.84
CA SER A 70 9.28 12.31 5.07
C SER A 70 8.36 12.07 3.87
N GLU A 71 8.90 12.11 2.65
CA GLU A 71 8.19 11.80 1.41
C GLU A 71 7.73 10.34 1.38
N GLU A 72 8.59 9.39 1.74
CA GLU A 72 8.22 7.96 1.82
C GLU A 72 7.12 7.73 2.85
N LYS A 73 7.20 8.39 4.00
CA LYS A 73 6.17 8.31 5.06
C LYS A 73 4.85 8.96 4.61
N LEU A 74 4.92 10.11 3.94
CA LEU A 74 3.73 10.78 3.42
C LEU A 74 3.09 9.99 2.28
N TYR A 75 3.90 9.30 1.46
CA TYR A 75 3.39 8.37 0.46
C TYR A 75 2.64 7.19 1.09
N SER A 76 3.08 6.72 2.25
CA SER A 76 2.32 5.71 2.99
C SER A 76 0.96 6.26 3.43
N LYS A 77 0.90 7.50 3.93
CA LYS A 77 -0.38 8.16 4.26
C LYS A 77 -1.27 8.35 3.03
N TYR A 78 -0.70 8.70 1.89
CA TYR A 78 -1.42 8.71 0.62
C TYR A 78 -2.08 7.35 0.33
N THR A 79 -1.37 6.23 0.49
CA THR A 79 -1.96 4.90 0.27
C THR A 79 -3.03 4.53 1.28
N ASP A 80 -2.90 4.97 2.56
CA ASP A 80 -3.92 4.77 3.59
C ASP A 80 -5.23 5.47 3.18
N VAL A 81 -5.14 6.73 2.69
CA VAL A 81 -6.29 7.48 2.19
C VAL A 81 -6.91 6.82 0.97
N VAL A 82 -6.10 6.33 0.02
CA VAL A 82 -6.61 5.64 -1.18
C VAL A 82 -7.43 4.41 -0.83
N ILE A 83 -7.00 3.58 0.14
CA ILE A 83 -7.80 2.42 0.56
C ILE A 83 -9.03 2.83 1.37
N HIS A 84 -8.94 3.89 2.17
CA HIS A 84 -10.09 4.47 2.87
C HIS A 84 -11.17 4.89 1.87
N GLU A 85 -10.84 5.65 0.85
CA GLU A 85 -11.78 6.08 -0.19
C GLU A 85 -12.34 4.89 -1.00
N ALA A 86 -11.54 3.86 -1.22
CA ALA A 86 -12.00 2.64 -1.87
C ALA A 86 -13.06 1.92 -1.04
N TYR A 87 -12.87 1.79 0.27
CA TYR A 87 -13.87 1.19 1.15
C TYR A 87 -15.11 2.06 1.28
N THR A 88 -14.95 3.39 1.32
CA THR A 88 -16.08 4.34 1.31
C THR A 88 -16.90 4.20 0.02
N ALA A 89 -16.25 4.11 -1.13
CA ALA A 89 -16.93 3.90 -2.43
C ALA A 89 -17.70 2.56 -2.47
N MET A 90 -17.17 1.53 -1.80
CA MET A 90 -17.87 0.24 -1.65
C MET A 90 -19.04 0.26 -0.65
N GLY A 91 -19.26 1.35 0.09
CA GLY A 91 -20.37 1.52 1.04
C GLY A 91 -20.01 1.23 2.49
N PHE A 92 -18.74 1.03 2.84
CA PHE A 92 -18.31 0.92 4.24
C PHE A 92 -18.29 2.29 4.90
N THR A 93 -18.67 2.36 6.18
CA THR A 93 -18.23 3.44 7.06
C THR A 93 -16.75 3.23 7.35
N SER A 94 -15.91 4.04 6.72
CA SER A 94 -14.45 3.90 6.77
C SER A 94 -13.80 5.08 7.49
N LEU A 95 -12.71 4.85 8.21
CA LEU A 95 -11.98 5.86 8.96
C LEU A 95 -10.47 5.60 8.88
N VAL A 96 -9.69 6.61 8.48
CA VAL A 96 -8.22 6.57 8.59
C VAL A 96 -7.83 6.76 10.05
N LEU A 97 -7.06 5.82 10.60
CA LEU A 97 -6.61 5.86 11.98
C LEU A 97 -5.36 6.76 12.10
N ARG A 98 -5.43 7.76 12.99
CA ARG A 98 -4.38 8.79 13.14
C ARG A 98 -3.36 8.45 14.22
N GLU A 99 -3.53 7.36 14.94
CA GLU A 99 -2.59 6.91 15.96
C GLU A 99 -1.24 6.56 15.35
N ARG A 100 -0.16 6.86 16.09
CA ARG A 100 1.20 6.81 15.53
C ARG A 100 1.89 5.46 15.64
N ALA A 101 1.37 4.54 16.45
CA ALA A 101 2.02 3.26 16.71
C ALA A 101 1.00 2.16 17.05
N ASP A 102 1.32 0.93 16.64
CA ASP A 102 0.61 -0.31 16.98
C ASP A 102 -0.89 -0.34 16.66
N VAL A 103 -1.30 0.33 15.58
CA VAL A 103 -2.65 0.28 15.02
C VAL A 103 -2.60 0.03 13.52
N ALA A 104 -3.72 -0.41 12.96
CA ALA A 104 -3.92 -0.50 11.50
C ALA A 104 -4.08 0.91 10.90
N ASP A 105 -4.02 0.99 9.57
CA ASP A 105 -4.13 2.28 8.87
C ASP A 105 -5.59 2.74 8.73
N VAL A 106 -6.52 1.78 8.53
CA VAL A 106 -7.95 2.07 8.29
C VAL A 106 -8.83 1.12 9.08
N GLU A 107 -9.93 1.63 9.60
CA GLU A 107 -11.03 0.86 10.17
C GLU A 107 -12.27 0.94 9.28
N CYS A 108 -12.93 -0.20 9.06
CA CYS A 108 -14.14 -0.32 8.25
C CYS A 108 -15.25 -1.02 9.02
N VAL A 109 -16.46 -0.48 8.94
CA VAL A 109 -17.63 -0.97 9.66
C VAL A 109 -18.83 -1.02 8.72
N THR A 110 -19.64 -2.07 8.86
CA THR A 110 -21.01 -2.20 8.36
C THR A 110 -21.92 -2.63 9.49
N ASP A 111 -23.20 -2.79 9.21
CA ASP A 111 -24.17 -3.28 10.21
C ASP A 111 -23.87 -4.74 10.62
N ASP A 112 -23.29 -5.54 9.71
CA ASP A 112 -23.13 -6.98 9.89
C ASP A 112 -21.74 -7.37 10.40
N TYR A 113 -20.69 -6.63 9.99
CA TYR A 113 -19.31 -6.95 10.36
C TYR A 113 -18.37 -5.74 10.28
N SER A 114 -17.19 -5.89 10.85
CA SER A 114 -16.15 -4.88 10.82
C SER A 114 -14.77 -5.51 10.63
N PHE A 115 -13.84 -4.71 10.14
CA PHE A 115 -12.44 -5.12 9.99
C PHE A 115 -11.50 -3.93 10.07
N VAL A 116 -10.21 -4.22 10.18
CA VAL A 116 -9.14 -3.24 10.01
C VAL A 116 -8.33 -3.56 8.76
N ALA A 117 -7.81 -2.52 8.11
CA ALA A 117 -7.00 -2.66 6.91
C ALA A 117 -5.66 -1.91 7.04
N ASP A 118 -4.64 -2.42 6.37
CA ASP A 118 -3.29 -1.85 6.34
C ASP A 118 -2.80 -1.83 4.88
N ALA A 119 -2.43 -0.63 4.40
CA ALA A 119 -1.94 -0.43 3.05
C ALA A 119 -0.42 -0.64 2.98
N LYS A 120 0.04 -1.35 1.97
CA LYS A 120 1.46 -1.55 1.71
C LYS A 120 1.83 -1.05 0.33
N ALA A 121 2.78 -0.13 0.28
CA ALA A 121 3.44 0.26 -0.96
C ALA A 121 4.95 -0.02 -0.84
N PHE A 122 5.58 -0.39 -1.93
CA PHE A 122 6.98 -0.77 -1.94
C PHE A 122 7.71 -0.19 -3.14
N ARG A 123 8.98 0.17 -2.97
CA ARG A 123 9.86 0.42 -4.11
C ARG A 123 10.11 -0.86 -4.89
N LEU A 124 10.24 -0.76 -6.21
CA LEU A 124 10.55 -1.93 -7.03
C LEU A 124 11.95 -2.49 -6.72
N SER A 125 12.89 -1.64 -6.34
CA SER A 125 14.25 -2.04 -5.91
C SER A 125 14.30 -2.76 -4.58
N ARG A 126 13.23 -2.69 -3.78
CA ARG A 126 13.16 -3.38 -2.48
C ARG A 126 12.97 -4.86 -2.66
N THR A 127 13.87 -5.66 -2.11
CA THR A 127 13.81 -7.13 -2.17
C THR A 127 13.10 -7.77 -0.98
N ALA A 128 12.66 -6.96 0.00
CA ALA A 128 12.06 -7.45 1.24
C ALA A 128 10.69 -8.08 0.97
N LYS A 129 10.57 -9.36 1.30
CA LYS A 129 9.33 -10.15 1.25
C LYS A 129 9.17 -10.91 2.58
N ASN A 130 9.50 -10.22 3.67
CA ASN A 130 9.58 -10.80 5.00
C ASN A 130 8.24 -10.69 5.73
N GLN A 131 8.05 -11.50 6.76
CA GLN A 131 6.89 -11.44 7.66
C GLN A 131 6.67 -10.04 8.24
N LYS A 132 7.76 -9.30 8.53
CA LYS A 132 7.73 -7.92 9.03
C LYS A 132 7.05 -6.93 8.07
N ASP A 133 7.13 -7.19 6.76
CA ASP A 133 6.55 -6.29 5.75
C ASP A 133 5.02 -6.42 5.68
N PHE A 134 4.47 -7.60 5.96
CA PHE A 134 3.03 -7.88 5.90
C PHE A 134 2.32 -7.79 7.25
N LYS A 135 3.07 -7.69 8.35
CA LYS A 135 2.55 -7.47 9.71
C LYS A 135 1.35 -8.34 10.11
N VAL A 136 1.19 -9.56 9.58
CA VAL A 136 0.00 -10.40 9.80
C VAL A 136 -0.29 -10.61 11.29
N GLN A 137 0.76 -10.83 12.12
CA GLN A 137 0.59 -10.97 13.57
C GLN A 137 0.15 -9.65 14.22
N ALA A 138 0.70 -8.51 13.79
CA ALA A 138 0.28 -7.21 14.30
C ALA A 138 -1.17 -6.91 13.88
N MET A 139 -1.53 -7.20 12.62
CA MET A 139 -2.91 -7.05 12.14
C MET A 139 -3.92 -7.85 12.97
N ASP A 140 -3.55 -9.07 13.39
CA ASP A 140 -4.37 -9.88 14.28
C ASP A 140 -4.58 -9.19 15.64
N ASN A 141 -3.52 -8.63 16.22
CA ASN A 141 -3.60 -7.87 17.47
C ASN A 141 -4.43 -6.58 17.30
N TRP A 142 -4.29 -5.88 16.17
CA TRP A 142 -4.96 -4.61 15.88
C TRP A 142 -6.45 -4.74 15.57
N LYS A 143 -6.97 -5.93 15.41
CA LYS A 143 -8.41 -6.17 15.28
C LYS A 143 -9.22 -5.63 16.46
N HIS A 144 -8.65 -5.63 17.67
CA HIS A 144 -9.33 -5.17 18.88
C HIS A 144 -10.77 -5.72 19.00
N GLY A 145 -10.93 -7.04 18.78
CA GLY A 145 -12.23 -7.72 18.85
C GLY A 145 -13.02 -7.77 17.54
N LYS A 146 -12.57 -7.11 16.47
CA LYS A 146 -13.17 -7.28 15.14
C LYS A 146 -12.86 -8.66 14.57
N PRO A 147 -13.77 -9.26 13.78
CA PRO A 147 -13.58 -10.63 13.27
C PRO A 147 -12.45 -10.73 12.22
N PHE A 148 -12.20 -9.67 11.45
CA PHE A 148 -11.34 -9.73 10.28
C PHE A 148 -10.30 -8.61 10.25
N ALA A 149 -9.24 -8.83 9.45
CA ALA A 149 -8.29 -7.81 9.06
C ALA A 149 -7.85 -8.04 7.61
N MET A 150 -7.43 -6.97 6.92
CA MET A 150 -6.95 -7.04 5.54
C MET A 150 -5.62 -6.32 5.39
N VAL A 151 -4.66 -6.96 4.70
CA VAL A 151 -3.43 -6.32 4.23
C VAL A 151 -3.55 -6.13 2.72
N VAL A 152 -3.51 -4.89 2.26
CA VAL A 152 -3.55 -4.54 0.84
C VAL A 152 -2.14 -4.24 0.35
N CYS A 153 -1.69 -4.94 -0.67
CA CYS A 153 -0.33 -4.81 -1.18
C CYS A 153 -0.26 -4.86 -2.72
N PRO A 154 0.82 -4.36 -3.33
CA PRO A 154 0.98 -4.47 -4.77
C PRO A 154 1.27 -5.91 -5.18
N VAL A 155 0.71 -6.34 -6.31
CA VAL A 155 0.81 -7.72 -6.81
C VAL A 155 2.25 -8.19 -7.04
N TYR A 156 3.16 -7.30 -7.40
CA TYR A 156 4.57 -7.62 -7.66
C TYR A 156 5.42 -7.79 -6.37
N GLN A 157 4.87 -7.47 -5.20
CA GLN A 157 5.54 -7.59 -3.91
C GLN A 157 4.82 -8.57 -2.96
N LEU A 158 4.10 -9.52 -3.52
CA LEU A 158 3.49 -10.60 -2.74
C LEU A 158 4.55 -11.47 -2.05
N PRO A 159 4.22 -12.10 -0.90
CA PRO A 159 5.09 -13.07 -0.26
C PRO A 159 5.49 -14.21 -1.22
N SER A 160 6.63 -14.83 -0.98
CA SER A 160 7.08 -15.97 -1.79
C SER A 160 6.06 -17.12 -1.77
N ARG A 161 6.08 -17.97 -2.81
CA ARG A 161 5.09 -19.04 -3.03
C ARG A 161 4.93 -20.03 -1.88
N THR A 162 5.94 -20.16 -1.03
CA THR A 162 5.96 -21.08 0.13
C THR A 162 6.11 -20.32 1.45
N SER A 163 5.64 -19.07 1.49
CA SER A 163 5.78 -18.21 2.67
C SER A 163 4.85 -18.64 3.80
N GLN A 164 5.36 -18.59 5.03
CA GLN A 164 4.57 -18.78 6.26
C GLN A 164 3.48 -17.69 6.41
N ILE A 165 3.61 -16.57 5.70
CA ILE A 165 2.64 -15.46 5.74
C ILE A 165 1.24 -15.94 5.34
N TYR A 166 1.10 -16.78 4.31
CA TYR A 166 -0.20 -17.34 3.89
C TYR A 166 -0.82 -18.24 4.96
N GLN A 167 0.01 -19.10 5.57
CA GLN A 167 -0.43 -19.95 6.67
C GLN A 167 -0.90 -19.12 7.87
N GLN A 168 -0.13 -18.08 8.23
CA GLN A 168 -0.47 -17.20 9.35
C GLN A 168 -1.72 -16.37 9.04
N ALA A 169 -1.88 -15.91 7.82
CA ALA A 169 -3.03 -15.13 7.37
C ALA A 169 -4.33 -15.95 7.52
N ALA A 170 -4.36 -17.16 6.97
CA ALA A 170 -5.51 -18.08 7.10
C ALA A 170 -5.80 -18.43 8.58
N ALA A 171 -4.77 -18.78 9.36
CA ALA A 171 -4.93 -19.16 10.76
C ALA A 171 -5.46 -18.03 11.67
N ARG A 172 -5.35 -16.76 11.22
CA ARG A 172 -5.73 -15.57 12.00
C ARG A 172 -6.88 -14.77 11.38
N SER A 173 -7.52 -15.26 10.34
CA SER A 173 -8.54 -14.50 9.62
C SER A 173 -8.05 -13.10 9.21
N VAL A 174 -6.82 -13.03 8.69
CA VAL A 174 -6.20 -11.87 8.08
C VAL A 174 -6.15 -12.09 6.58
N CYS A 175 -6.90 -11.34 5.81
CA CYS A 175 -6.90 -11.44 4.35
C CYS A 175 -5.71 -10.69 3.77
N ILE A 176 -4.90 -11.34 2.92
CA ILE A 176 -3.93 -10.66 2.06
C ILE A 176 -4.64 -10.39 0.75
N SER A 177 -4.72 -9.14 0.35
CA SER A 177 -5.37 -8.67 -0.88
C SER A 177 -4.41 -7.81 -1.69
N THR A 178 -4.80 -7.41 -2.88
CA THR A 178 -4.02 -6.49 -3.70
C THR A 178 -4.84 -5.27 -4.09
N TYR A 179 -4.18 -4.18 -4.48
CA TYR A 179 -4.86 -3.01 -5.04
C TYR A 179 -5.73 -3.38 -6.25
N THR A 180 -5.32 -4.38 -7.05
CA THR A 180 -6.13 -4.90 -8.16
C THR A 180 -7.47 -5.48 -7.66
N HIS A 181 -7.48 -6.23 -6.56
CA HIS A 181 -8.72 -6.73 -5.96
C HIS A 181 -9.60 -5.59 -5.48
N LEU A 182 -9.03 -4.55 -4.84
CA LEU A 182 -9.81 -3.37 -4.45
C LEU A 182 -10.40 -2.65 -5.66
N THR A 183 -9.63 -2.51 -6.75
CA THR A 183 -10.15 -1.91 -7.99
C THR A 183 -11.33 -2.71 -8.55
N VAL A 184 -11.25 -4.05 -8.54
CA VAL A 184 -12.37 -4.92 -8.94
C VAL A 184 -13.59 -4.68 -8.05
N LEU A 185 -13.41 -4.63 -6.73
CA LEU A 185 -14.51 -4.41 -5.77
C LEU A 185 -15.17 -3.05 -5.93
N VAL A 186 -14.39 -2.00 -6.12
CA VAL A 186 -14.89 -0.63 -6.33
C VAL A 186 -15.71 -0.56 -7.62
N ARG A 187 -15.22 -1.14 -8.71
CA ARG A 187 -15.97 -1.23 -9.98
C ARG A 187 -17.22 -2.11 -9.87
N TYR A 188 -17.14 -3.17 -9.10
CA TYR A 188 -18.27 -4.03 -8.82
C TYR A 188 -19.35 -3.31 -8.00
N ALA A 189 -18.96 -2.50 -7.02
CA ALA A 189 -19.87 -1.66 -6.27
C ALA A 189 -20.62 -0.66 -7.17
N GLU A 190 -19.91 -0.08 -8.16
CA GLU A 190 -20.53 0.81 -9.14
C GLU A 190 -21.53 0.08 -10.06
N HIS A 191 -21.23 -1.16 -10.43
CA HIS A 191 -22.04 -1.96 -11.34
C HIS A 191 -23.25 -2.63 -10.66
N ALA A 192 -23.00 -3.32 -9.53
CA ALA A 192 -24.00 -4.16 -8.84
C ALA A 192 -24.54 -3.55 -7.55
N GLY A 193 -24.00 -2.40 -7.15
CA GLY A 193 -24.38 -1.70 -5.92
C GLY A 193 -23.49 -2.03 -4.73
N GLN A 194 -23.47 -1.11 -3.76
CA GLN A 194 -22.61 -1.19 -2.57
C GLN A 194 -22.91 -2.43 -1.71
N ALA A 195 -24.18 -2.80 -1.56
CA ALA A 195 -24.54 -3.98 -0.77
C ALA A 195 -23.90 -5.28 -1.34
N ALA A 196 -23.87 -5.43 -2.67
CA ALA A 196 -23.24 -6.58 -3.32
C ALA A 196 -21.71 -6.60 -3.10
N ALA A 197 -21.06 -5.44 -3.15
CA ALA A 197 -19.65 -5.32 -2.88
C ALA A 197 -19.30 -5.62 -1.41
N ILE A 198 -20.09 -5.14 -0.44
CA ILE A 198 -19.96 -5.43 0.99
C ILE A 198 -20.06 -6.95 1.22
N GLU A 199 -21.07 -7.60 0.65
CA GLU A 199 -21.24 -9.05 0.77
C GLU A 199 -20.06 -9.81 0.14
N LEU A 200 -19.57 -9.41 -1.03
CA LEU A 200 -18.41 -10.03 -1.66
C LEU A 200 -17.15 -9.92 -0.78
N VAL A 201 -16.90 -8.77 -0.16
CA VAL A 201 -15.79 -8.61 0.80
C VAL A 201 -15.96 -9.57 1.98
N HIS A 202 -17.18 -9.71 2.50
CA HIS A 202 -17.49 -10.64 3.59
C HIS A 202 -17.23 -12.10 3.17
N GLU A 203 -17.67 -12.51 1.98
CA GLU A 203 -17.41 -13.86 1.46
C GLU A 203 -15.91 -14.13 1.26
N VAL A 204 -15.12 -13.13 0.84
CA VAL A 204 -13.67 -13.24 0.77
C VAL A 204 -13.09 -13.48 2.17
N PHE A 205 -13.51 -12.74 3.17
CA PHE A 205 -13.06 -12.96 4.56
C PHE A 205 -13.44 -14.37 5.07
N LYS A 206 -14.68 -14.78 4.86
CA LYS A 206 -15.16 -16.12 5.24
C LYS A 206 -14.35 -17.23 4.54
N SER A 207 -14.07 -17.06 3.24
CA SER A 207 -13.31 -18.02 2.46
C SER A 207 -11.87 -18.17 2.98
N VAL A 208 -11.22 -17.05 3.36
CA VAL A 208 -9.88 -17.06 3.97
C VAL A 208 -9.90 -17.69 5.35
N ALA A 209 -10.89 -17.36 6.19
CA ALA A 209 -11.03 -17.92 7.54
C ALA A 209 -11.33 -19.42 7.53
N ALA A 210 -11.99 -19.93 6.50
CA ALA A 210 -12.31 -21.36 6.33
C ALA A 210 -11.16 -22.18 5.72
N MET A 211 -10.07 -21.54 5.26
CA MET A 211 -8.93 -22.27 4.68
C MET A 211 -8.21 -23.11 5.73
N ASN A 212 -7.78 -24.30 5.33
CA ASN A 212 -6.75 -25.01 6.08
C ASN A 212 -5.43 -24.21 5.96
N PRO A 213 -4.82 -23.77 7.09
CA PRO A 213 -3.62 -22.97 7.06
C PRO A 213 -2.47 -23.68 6.33
N SER A 214 -2.04 -23.15 5.23
CA SER A 214 -0.97 -23.69 4.37
C SER A 214 0.00 -22.58 3.94
N LYS A 215 1.26 -22.95 3.71
CA LYS A 215 2.27 -22.07 3.14
C LYS A 215 2.12 -21.89 1.62
N ASP A 216 1.22 -22.65 0.99
CA ASP A 216 1.06 -22.65 -0.46
C ASP A 216 0.27 -21.43 -0.94
N ALA A 217 0.98 -20.48 -1.57
CA ALA A 217 0.39 -19.31 -2.19
C ALA A 217 -0.60 -19.65 -3.30
N ALA A 218 -0.39 -20.73 -4.06
CA ALA A 218 -1.26 -21.06 -5.17
C ALA A 218 -2.65 -21.43 -4.66
N THR A 219 -2.73 -22.25 -3.62
CA THR A 219 -3.99 -22.59 -2.95
C THR A 219 -4.67 -21.34 -2.39
N TYR A 220 -3.92 -20.47 -1.71
CA TYR A 220 -4.45 -19.23 -1.15
C TYR A 220 -5.09 -18.36 -2.23
N TRP A 221 -4.34 -18.03 -3.27
CA TRP A 221 -4.82 -17.15 -4.34
C TRP A 221 -5.93 -17.80 -5.19
N GLN A 222 -5.89 -19.11 -5.35
CA GLN A 222 -6.95 -19.83 -6.06
C GLN A 222 -8.30 -19.69 -5.34
N ILE A 223 -8.31 -19.81 -4.00
CA ILE A 223 -9.53 -19.65 -3.21
C ILE A 223 -10.01 -18.21 -3.26
N VAL A 224 -9.15 -17.23 -2.95
CA VAL A 224 -9.49 -15.80 -3.00
C VAL A 224 -10.05 -15.44 -4.39
N ASN A 225 -9.31 -15.72 -5.46
CA ASN A 225 -9.71 -15.34 -6.82
C ASN A 225 -11.01 -16.04 -7.27
N ARG A 226 -11.21 -17.29 -6.87
CA ARG A 226 -12.48 -17.99 -7.17
C ARG A 226 -13.67 -17.37 -6.46
N THR A 227 -13.50 -16.93 -5.21
CA THR A 227 -14.57 -16.23 -4.48
C THR A 227 -15.01 -14.98 -5.24
N PHE A 228 -14.06 -14.20 -5.78
CA PHE A 228 -14.39 -13.05 -6.62
C PHE A 228 -15.14 -13.47 -7.89
N ILE A 229 -14.55 -14.36 -8.68
CA ILE A 229 -15.08 -14.71 -10.02
C ILE A 229 -16.42 -15.43 -9.93
N ALA A 230 -16.67 -16.16 -8.86
CA ALA A 230 -17.93 -16.91 -8.67
C ALA A 230 -19.08 -16.06 -8.11
N ALA A 231 -18.82 -14.82 -7.68
CA ALA A 231 -19.85 -14.01 -7.05
C ALA A 231 -20.87 -13.45 -8.05
N ASP A 232 -20.41 -13.08 -9.26
CA ASP A 232 -21.26 -12.52 -10.29
C ASP A 232 -20.59 -12.64 -11.67
N ASP A 233 -21.39 -12.87 -12.74
CA ASP A 233 -20.88 -13.01 -14.11
C ASP A 233 -20.17 -11.74 -14.61
N SER A 234 -20.62 -10.55 -14.17
CA SER A 234 -20.03 -9.26 -14.56
C SER A 234 -18.59 -9.07 -14.05
N ILE A 235 -18.23 -9.73 -12.96
CA ILE A 235 -16.87 -9.67 -12.40
C ILE A 235 -15.84 -10.23 -13.38
N GLY A 236 -16.20 -11.20 -14.20
CA GLY A 236 -15.29 -11.80 -15.17
C GLY A 236 -14.70 -10.79 -16.17
N ASP A 237 -15.49 -9.82 -16.62
CA ASP A 237 -15.06 -8.76 -17.52
C ASP A 237 -14.21 -7.72 -16.78
N ILE A 238 -14.67 -7.24 -15.63
CA ILE A 238 -13.95 -6.33 -14.75
C ILE A 238 -12.56 -6.92 -14.41
N TRP A 239 -12.52 -8.20 -14.04
CA TRP A 239 -11.29 -8.92 -13.72
C TRP A 239 -10.28 -8.96 -14.86
N ARG A 240 -10.75 -9.21 -16.09
CA ARG A 240 -9.89 -9.24 -17.27
C ARG A 240 -9.27 -7.87 -17.55
N GLU A 241 -10.02 -6.79 -17.44
CA GLU A 241 -9.52 -5.44 -17.61
C GLU A 241 -8.52 -5.06 -16.51
N GLU A 242 -8.84 -5.32 -15.24
CA GLU A 242 -7.95 -4.97 -14.14
C GLU A 242 -6.67 -5.81 -14.12
N LYS A 243 -6.69 -7.02 -14.66
CA LYS A 243 -5.49 -7.80 -14.91
C LYS A 243 -4.59 -7.11 -15.95
N ILE A 244 -5.15 -6.56 -17.02
CA ILE A 244 -4.40 -5.78 -18.02
C ILE A 244 -3.82 -4.53 -17.34
N ALA A 245 -4.62 -3.75 -16.63
CA ALA A 245 -4.20 -2.56 -15.90
C ALA A 245 -3.05 -2.85 -14.93
N SER A 246 -3.09 -3.99 -14.24
CA SER A 246 -2.03 -4.43 -13.33
C SER A 246 -0.70 -4.65 -14.05
N VAL A 247 -0.71 -5.27 -15.23
CA VAL A 247 0.50 -5.47 -16.06
C VAL A 247 1.04 -4.14 -16.56
N GLU A 248 0.17 -3.24 -17.04
CA GLU A 248 0.53 -1.90 -17.49
C GLU A 248 1.16 -1.09 -16.35
N SER A 249 0.55 -1.12 -15.16
CA SER A 249 1.04 -0.42 -13.96
C SER A 249 2.43 -0.87 -13.54
N ILE A 250 2.69 -2.18 -13.58
CA ILE A 250 4.02 -2.75 -13.32
C ILE A 250 5.04 -2.23 -14.37
N GLY A 251 4.64 -2.20 -15.63
CA GLY A 251 5.46 -1.69 -16.73
C GLY A 251 5.85 -0.23 -16.51
N LEU A 252 4.88 0.61 -16.21
CA LEU A 252 5.07 2.05 -15.93
C LEU A 252 5.97 2.27 -14.72
N ALA A 253 5.71 1.59 -13.61
CA ALA A 253 6.50 1.70 -12.39
C ALA A 253 7.96 1.27 -12.64
N ARG A 254 8.17 0.17 -13.38
CA ARG A 254 9.51 -0.31 -13.75
C ARG A 254 10.25 0.70 -14.64
N GLN A 255 9.59 1.27 -15.64
CA GLN A 255 10.20 2.28 -16.50
C GLN A 255 10.60 3.53 -15.73
N ALA A 256 9.73 4.02 -14.83
CA ALA A 256 10.01 5.17 -13.98
C ALA A 256 11.22 4.90 -13.06
N ALA A 257 11.25 3.74 -12.40
CA ALA A 257 12.36 3.34 -11.53
C ALA A 257 13.68 3.24 -12.29
N LEU A 258 13.70 2.57 -13.44
CA LEU A 258 14.91 2.41 -14.26
C LEU A 258 15.41 3.75 -14.81
N ARG A 259 14.49 4.65 -15.21
CA ARG A 259 14.87 6.00 -15.67
C ARG A 259 15.54 6.79 -14.54
N PHE A 260 14.95 6.77 -13.35
CA PHE A 260 15.54 7.45 -12.18
C PHE A 260 16.94 6.90 -11.87
N LEU A 261 17.09 5.58 -11.77
CA LEU A 261 18.37 4.93 -11.48
C LEU A 261 19.43 5.20 -12.55
N ALA A 262 19.04 5.31 -13.81
CA ALA A 262 19.95 5.69 -14.90
C ALA A 262 20.44 7.13 -14.72
N VAL A 263 19.55 8.08 -14.41
CA VAL A 263 19.91 9.49 -14.15
C VAL A 263 20.83 9.59 -12.93
N GLU A 264 20.52 8.89 -11.84
CA GLU A 264 21.37 8.87 -10.65
C GLU A 264 22.77 8.28 -10.93
N ARG A 265 22.84 7.20 -11.72
CA ARG A 265 24.12 6.65 -12.14
C ARG A 265 24.95 7.70 -12.92
N GLU A 266 24.34 8.38 -13.90
CA GLU A 266 25.00 9.43 -14.65
C GLU A 266 25.46 10.59 -13.76
N ARG A 267 24.65 10.99 -12.80
CA ARG A 267 25.01 12.02 -11.81
C ARG A 267 26.29 11.60 -11.05
N ILE A 268 26.29 10.37 -10.50
CA ILE A 268 27.41 9.83 -9.73
C ILE A 268 28.69 9.76 -10.59
N MET A 269 28.59 9.36 -11.84
CA MET A 269 29.74 9.26 -12.76
C MET A 269 30.37 10.63 -13.10
N ARG A 270 29.65 11.73 -12.89
CA ARG A 270 30.14 13.11 -13.12
C ARG A 270 30.73 13.78 -11.88
N LEU A 271 30.64 13.16 -10.71
CA LEU A 271 31.23 13.70 -9.49
C LEU A 271 32.74 13.73 -9.57
N THR A 272 33.33 14.77 -9.03
CA THR A 272 34.77 14.79 -8.73
C THR A 272 35.10 13.76 -7.65
N ARG A 273 36.39 13.46 -7.50
CA ARG A 273 36.83 12.54 -6.45
C ARG A 273 36.42 13.00 -5.05
N GLU A 274 36.56 14.28 -4.77
CA GLU A 274 36.15 14.89 -3.49
C GLU A 274 34.66 14.74 -3.24
N GLU A 275 33.84 15.13 -4.20
CA GLU A 275 32.37 15.01 -4.12
C GLU A 275 31.95 13.56 -3.91
N ALA A 276 32.53 12.62 -4.66
CA ALA A 276 32.23 11.20 -4.51
C ALA A 276 32.58 10.68 -3.09
N ILE A 277 33.71 11.11 -2.51
CA ILE A 277 34.07 10.75 -1.14
C ILE A 277 33.05 11.33 -0.15
N GLN A 278 32.64 12.58 -0.31
CA GLN A 278 31.62 13.20 0.56
C GLN A 278 30.26 12.49 0.44
N GLU A 279 29.86 12.11 -0.77
CA GLU A 279 28.64 11.30 -0.97
C GLU A 279 28.72 9.96 -0.22
N VAL A 280 29.86 9.26 -0.26
CA VAL A 280 30.06 8.01 0.48
C VAL A 280 30.00 8.22 2.00
N ILE A 281 30.64 9.28 2.54
CA ILE A 281 30.61 9.64 3.97
C ILE A 281 29.15 9.91 4.40
N LYS A 282 28.42 10.71 3.61
CA LYS A 282 27.02 11.03 3.83
C LYS A 282 26.13 9.77 3.79
N TRP A 283 26.31 8.92 2.76
CA TRP A 283 25.56 7.67 2.61
C TRP A 283 25.80 6.72 3.79
N ARG A 284 27.04 6.63 4.28
CA ARG A 284 27.43 5.86 5.47
C ARG A 284 26.95 6.49 6.77
N LYS A 285 26.35 7.70 6.74
CA LYS A 285 25.88 8.48 7.91
C LYS A 285 26.97 8.64 8.98
N ILE A 286 28.24 8.80 8.56
CA ILE A 286 29.42 8.81 9.48
C ILE A 286 29.26 9.93 10.51
N GLU A 287 28.98 11.16 10.08
CA GLU A 287 28.83 12.32 10.98
C GLU A 287 27.66 12.15 11.97
N THR A 288 26.56 11.55 11.51
CA THR A 288 25.42 11.24 12.38
C THR A 288 25.78 10.20 13.44
N ARG A 289 26.55 9.17 13.05
CA ARG A 289 27.03 8.14 13.99
C ARG A 289 28.01 8.71 14.97
N ILE A 290 28.93 9.60 14.55
CA ILE A 290 29.87 10.29 15.44
C ILE A 290 29.09 11.08 16.49
N ARG A 291 28.13 11.91 16.08
CA ARG A 291 27.29 12.69 17.00
C ARG A 291 26.52 11.79 17.97
N ALA A 292 25.95 10.70 17.50
CA ALA A 292 25.21 9.75 18.33
C ALA A 292 26.15 9.11 19.39
N VAL A 293 27.38 8.72 19.01
CA VAL A 293 28.35 8.18 19.94
C VAL A 293 28.77 9.24 20.96
N GLN A 294 29.01 10.48 20.54
CA GLN A 294 29.38 11.58 21.41
C GLN A 294 28.26 11.99 22.39
N SER A 295 27.00 11.75 22.05
CA SER A 295 25.86 12.06 22.91
C SER A 295 25.58 10.99 23.97
N VAL A 296 26.28 9.86 23.95
CA VAL A 296 26.13 8.81 24.96
C VAL A 296 26.75 9.28 26.27
N THR A 297 25.92 9.48 27.29
CA THR A 297 26.32 9.86 28.64
C THR A 297 25.61 8.96 29.65
N ASP A 298 26.10 8.98 30.88
CA ASP A 298 25.33 8.41 31.98
C ASP A 298 24.00 9.17 32.15
N ASN A 299 22.91 8.44 32.31
CA ASN A 299 21.59 9.00 32.50
C ASN A 299 21.18 9.20 33.96
N GLY A 300 22.09 8.94 34.90
CA GLY A 300 21.86 9.11 36.34
C GLY A 300 20.87 8.13 36.98
N LEU A 301 20.39 7.13 36.24
CA LEU A 301 19.39 6.18 36.79
C LEU A 301 19.96 5.29 37.91
N LEU A 302 21.28 5.08 37.95
CA LEU A 302 21.92 4.29 38.98
C LEU A 302 22.25 5.12 40.25
N GLU A 303 22.09 6.44 40.20
CA GLU A 303 22.27 7.32 41.34
C GLU A 303 21.02 7.44 42.22
N ALA A 304 19.90 6.97 41.75
CA ALA A 304 18.60 6.99 42.43
C ALA A 304 18.44 5.78 43.39
N ALA A 305 19.35 5.67 44.39
CA ALA A 305 19.29 4.63 45.45
C ALA A 305 19.09 5.25 46.82
#